data_4ade09423645cf94b33f45ce14a01be4
#
_entry.id   4ade09423645cf94b33f45ce14a01be4
#
_cell.length_a   1.000
_cell.length_b   1.000
_cell.length_c   1.000
_cell.angle_alpha   90.00
_cell.angle_beta   90.00
_cell.angle_gamma   90.00
#
_symmetry.space_group_name_H-M   'P 1'
#
loop_
_entity.id
_entity.type
_entity.pdbx_description
1 polymer ?
#
loop_
_entity_poly.entity_id
_entity_poly.type
_entity_poly.pdbx_seq_one_letter_code
_entity_poly.pdbx_strand_id
1 'polypeptide(L)'
;MLQPKKTKFRKAQKGRMKGLSGRGHQLSNGMFGIKALDSVFITSRQIEAARIAATRYMKREGQLWIKIFTDKPITKKPLEVRMGKGKGAPEYFVAVTKAGRIMFEIAGVPFNVAKEALRLAAQKLPVKTKFVIARDFEA
;
A
#
# COMPACT_ATOMS: atom_id res chain seq x y z
N MET A 1 -7.05 -9.01 -7.57
CA MET A 1 -6.62 -8.04 -6.54
C MET A 1 -5.91 -8.78 -5.41
N LEU A 2 -5.13 -8.06 -4.63
CA LEU A 2 -4.34 -8.65 -3.55
C LEU A 2 -5.25 -9.16 -2.43
N GLN A 3 -5.24 -10.47 -2.20
CA GLN A 3 -5.97 -11.10 -1.10
C GLN A 3 -5.24 -12.39 -0.69
N PRO A 4 -5.28 -12.75 0.62
CA PRO A 4 -4.72 -14.03 1.04
C PRO A 4 -5.51 -15.19 0.43
N LYS A 5 -4.81 -16.22 -0.02
CA LYS A 5 -5.46 -17.43 -0.52
C LYS A 5 -6.15 -18.21 0.59
N LYS A 6 -5.55 -18.20 1.79
CA LYS A 6 -6.05 -18.91 2.97
C LYS A 6 -5.68 -18.12 4.21
N THR A 7 -6.61 -18.05 5.16
CA THR A 7 -6.37 -17.36 6.42
C THR A 7 -6.56 -18.32 7.58
N LYS A 8 -5.76 -18.15 8.64
CA LYS A 8 -5.90 -18.92 9.87
C LYS A 8 -7.18 -18.52 10.62
N PHE A 9 -7.48 -17.22 10.63
CA PHE A 9 -8.68 -16.66 11.24
C PHE A 9 -9.40 -15.77 10.23
N ARG A 10 -10.74 -15.85 10.19
CA ARG A 10 -11.55 -15.02 9.28
C ARG A 10 -11.64 -13.58 9.71
N LYS A 11 -11.54 -13.32 11.01
CA LYS A 11 -11.73 -11.99 11.59
C LYS A 11 -10.52 -11.65 12.45
N ALA A 12 -10.23 -10.36 12.56
CA ALA A 12 -9.14 -9.85 13.39
C ALA A 12 -9.61 -8.60 14.15
N GLN A 13 -8.97 -8.32 15.27
CA GLN A 13 -9.22 -7.08 15.99
C GLN A 13 -8.67 -5.90 15.18
N LYS A 14 -9.43 -4.79 15.13
CA LYS A 14 -9.00 -3.60 14.41
C LYS A 14 -7.68 -3.06 14.95
N GLY A 15 -7.55 -2.97 16.27
CA GLY A 15 -6.34 -2.51 16.92
C GLY A 15 -6.01 -1.04 16.62
N ARG A 16 -4.84 -0.63 17.11
CA ARG A 16 -4.27 0.69 16.83
C ARG A 16 -2.88 0.51 16.24
N MET A 17 -2.56 1.29 15.23
CA MET A 17 -1.23 1.31 14.64
C MET A 17 -0.34 2.25 15.41
N LYS A 18 0.72 1.71 16.02
CA LYS A 18 1.69 2.48 16.79
C LYS A 18 3.09 2.24 16.25
N GLY A 19 3.94 3.24 16.40
CA GLY A 19 5.36 3.16 16.07
C GLY A 19 5.65 3.36 14.59
N LEU A 20 6.90 3.18 14.25
CA LEU A 20 7.42 3.32 12.90
C LEU A 20 7.68 1.96 12.29
N SER A 21 7.78 1.90 10.96
CA SER A 21 8.12 0.67 10.26
C SER A 21 9.56 0.28 10.58
N GLY A 22 9.74 -0.89 11.21
CA GLY A 22 11.07 -1.45 11.46
C GLY A 22 11.61 -2.26 10.30
N ARG A 23 10.74 -2.66 9.37
CA ARG A 23 11.11 -3.39 8.15
C ARG A 23 10.39 -2.77 6.97
N GLY A 24 10.99 -2.90 5.77
CA GLY A 24 10.40 -2.33 4.57
C GLY A 24 10.45 -0.82 4.52
N HIS A 25 11.39 -0.21 5.23
CA HIS A 25 11.60 1.24 5.25
C HIS A 25 12.71 1.70 4.32
N GLN A 26 13.33 0.77 3.59
CA GLN A 26 14.38 1.05 2.62
C GLN A 26 14.07 0.39 1.30
N LEU A 27 14.55 0.99 0.20
CA LEU A 27 14.39 0.41 -1.13
C LEU A 27 15.25 -0.86 -1.24
N SER A 28 14.68 -1.90 -1.83
CA SER A 28 15.37 -3.19 -1.99
C SER A 28 15.44 -3.65 -3.45
N ASN A 29 14.37 -3.45 -4.23
CA ASN A 29 14.30 -3.93 -5.62
C ASN A 29 14.43 -2.80 -6.64
N GLY A 30 13.89 -1.62 -6.34
CA GLY A 30 13.84 -0.51 -7.27
C GLY A 30 14.84 0.59 -6.94
N MET A 31 15.02 1.51 -7.88
CA MET A 31 15.82 2.72 -7.70
C MET A 31 15.01 3.86 -7.10
N PHE A 32 13.70 3.84 -7.27
CA PHE A 32 12.79 4.88 -6.81
C PHE A 32 11.61 4.25 -6.09
N GLY A 33 11.04 4.98 -5.16
CA GLY A 33 9.86 4.49 -4.45
C GLY A 33 9.10 5.60 -3.75
N ILE A 34 7.97 5.23 -3.15
CA ILE A 34 7.23 6.12 -2.26
C ILE A 34 7.06 5.44 -0.92
N LYS A 35 7.22 6.21 0.14
CA LYS A 35 7.01 5.72 1.49
C LYS A 35 5.89 6.49 2.18
N ALA A 36 5.19 5.81 3.08
CA ALA A 36 4.13 6.40 3.88
C ALA A 36 4.74 7.33 4.94
N LEU A 37 4.14 8.50 5.12
CA LEU A 37 4.54 9.43 6.18
C LEU A 37 3.71 9.23 7.44
N ASP A 38 2.54 8.62 7.32
CA ASP A 38 1.63 8.33 8.42
C ASP A 38 1.25 6.86 8.44
N SER A 39 0.73 6.38 9.55
CA SER A 39 0.20 5.01 9.64
C SER A 39 -1.25 4.98 9.16
N VAL A 40 -1.59 3.99 8.32
CA VAL A 40 -2.90 3.94 7.66
C VAL A 40 -3.23 2.50 7.25
N PHE A 41 -4.53 2.21 7.11
CA PHE A 41 -5.02 1.00 6.45
C PHE A 41 -5.22 1.30 4.96
N ILE A 42 -4.61 0.49 4.10
CA ILE A 42 -4.71 0.65 2.65
C ILE A 42 -5.44 -0.56 2.08
N THR A 43 -6.55 -0.32 1.36
CA THR A 43 -7.35 -1.41 0.79
C THR A 43 -6.70 -1.94 -0.49
N SER A 44 -7.07 -3.18 -0.87
CA SER A 44 -6.58 -3.78 -2.13
C SER A 44 -7.01 -2.95 -3.35
N ARG A 45 -8.18 -2.34 -3.30
CA ARG A 45 -8.66 -1.49 -4.39
C ARG A 45 -7.81 -0.23 -4.54
N GLN A 46 -7.40 0.38 -3.44
CA GLN A 46 -6.51 1.54 -3.46
C GLN A 46 -5.14 1.19 -4.03
N ILE A 47 -4.60 0.04 -3.63
CA ILE A 47 -3.32 -0.45 -4.16
C ILE A 47 -3.41 -0.68 -5.66
N GLU A 48 -4.48 -1.34 -6.12
CA GLU A 48 -4.67 -1.61 -7.55
C GLU A 48 -4.84 -0.32 -8.35
N ALA A 49 -5.59 0.64 -7.84
CA ALA A 49 -5.76 1.94 -8.49
C ALA A 49 -4.42 2.67 -8.62
N ALA A 50 -3.59 2.64 -7.58
CA ALA A 50 -2.27 3.26 -7.59
C ALA A 50 -1.36 2.58 -8.61
N ARG A 51 -1.36 1.23 -8.64
CA ARG A 51 -0.57 0.46 -9.61
C ARG A 51 -0.94 0.82 -11.05
N ILE A 52 -2.24 0.87 -11.35
CA ILE A 52 -2.72 1.20 -12.69
C ILE A 52 -2.30 2.61 -13.08
N ALA A 53 -2.44 3.59 -12.19
CA ALA A 53 -2.06 4.97 -12.46
C ALA A 53 -0.57 5.09 -12.79
N ALA A 54 0.29 4.45 -12.02
CA ALA A 54 1.73 4.48 -12.26
C ALA A 54 2.09 3.77 -13.56
N THR A 55 1.54 2.59 -13.78
CA THR A 55 1.85 1.77 -14.97
C THR A 55 1.42 2.47 -16.26
N ARG A 56 0.28 3.14 -16.26
CA ARG A 56 -0.17 3.90 -17.42
C ARG A 56 0.78 5.03 -17.79
N TYR A 57 1.26 5.75 -16.79
CA TYR A 57 2.19 6.85 -17.04
C TYR A 57 3.53 6.33 -17.59
N MET A 58 4.01 5.20 -17.07
CA MET A 58 5.25 4.59 -17.54
C MET A 58 5.12 3.90 -18.90
N LYS A 59 3.91 3.83 -19.46
CA LYS A 59 3.62 3.14 -20.74
C LYS A 59 4.09 1.69 -20.72
N ARG A 60 4.01 1.03 -19.57
CA ARG A 60 4.45 -0.36 -19.33
C ARG A 60 5.96 -0.56 -19.50
N GLU A 61 6.74 0.50 -19.51
CA GLU A 61 8.20 0.41 -19.47
C GLU A 61 8.66 0.27 -18.03
N GLY A 62 9.80 -0.42 -17.83
CA GLY A 62 10.35 -0.63 -16.51
C GLY A 62 9.57 -1.64 -15.69
N GLN A 63 9.85 -1.68 -14.39
CA GLN A 63 9.23 -2.60 -13.45
C GLN A 63 8.70 -1.84 -12.24
N LEU A 64 7.55 -2.31 -11.74
CA LEU A 64 6.95 -1.80 -10.53
C LEU A 64 6.74 -2.94 -9.54
N TRP A 65 7.17 -2.75 -8.30
CA TRP A 65 6.96 -3.71 -7.22
C TRP A 65 6.01 -3.12 -6.20
N ILE A 66 4.99 -3.90 -5.82
CA ILE A 66 4.10 -3.58 -4.71
C ILE A 66 4.71 -4.21 -3.46
N LYS A 67 5.06 -3.40 -2.48
CA LYS A 67 5.79 -3.86 -1.28
C LYS A 67 4.90 -4.02 -0.05
N ILE A 68 3.59 -3.83 -0.19
CA ILE A 68 2.61 -4.02 0.87
C ILE A 68 1.59 -5.07 0.42
N PHE A 69 1.01 -5.80 1.38
CA PHE A 69 0.02 -6.83 1.07
C PHE A 69 -1.18 -6.70 2.00
N THR A 70 -2.36 -6.94 1.47
CA THR A 70 -3.63 -6.82 2.19
C THR A 70 -3.95 -8.14 2.88
N ASP A 71 -3.47 -8.30 4.10
CA ASP A 71 -3.63 -9.53 4.88
C ASP A 71 -4.56 -9.40 6.08
N LYS A 72 -4.97 -8.17 6.44
CA LYS A 72 -5.85 -7.94 7.59
C LYS A 72 -7.30 -7.81 7.14
N PRO A 73 -8.20 -8.70 7.61
CA PRO A 73 -9.63 -8.59 7.27
C PRO A 73 -10.29 -7.48 8.08
N ILE A 74 -11.14 -6.70 7.41
CA ILE A 74 -11.97 -5.67 8.03
C ILE A 74 -13.43 -6.13 7.95
N THR A 75 -14.11 -6.09 9.08
CA THR A 75 -15.51 -6.46 9.17
C THR A 75 -16.41 -5.25 9.19
N LYS A 76 -17.61 -5.41 8.65
CA LYS A 76 -18.62 -4.36 8.64
C LYS A 76 -19.99 -4.97 8.88
N LYS A 77 -20.76 -4.33 9.75
CA LYS A 77 -22.15 -4.72 9.95
C LYS A 77 -23.06 -3.93 8.98
N PRO A 78 -24.15 -4.54 8.49
CA PRO A 78 -25.14 -3.78 7.71
C PRO A 78 -25.68 -2.60 8.52
N LEU A 79 -26.06 -1.53 7.83
CA LEU A 79 -26.59 -0.32 8.46
C LEU A 79 -27.80 -0.57 9.34
N GLU A 80 -28.60 -1.58 9.01
CA GLU A 80 -29.84 -1.92 9.71
C GLU A 80 -29.64 -2.80 10.94
N VAL A 81 -28.43 -3.31 11.16
CA VAL A 81 -28.13 -4.22 12.28
C VAL A 81 -27.65 -3.41 13.49
N ARG A 82 -28.31 -3.66 14.63
CA ARG A 82 -27.92 -3.03 15.90
C ARG A 82 -26.59 -3.56 16.40
N MET A 83 -25.88 -2.73 17.16
CA MET A 83 -24.66 -3.14 17.82
C MET A 83 -24.91 -4.22 18.86
N GLY A 84 -23.93 -5.12 19.06
CA GLY A 84 -23.94 -6.06 20.16
C GLY A 84 -24.26 -7.52 19.85
N LYS A 85 -24.68 -7.87 18.64
CA LYS A 85 -24.95 -9.28 18.27
C LYS A 85 -23.78 -9.96 17.60
N GLY A 86 -22.56 -9.74 18.14
CA GLY A 86 -21.35 -10.32 17.61
C GLY A 86 -20.70 -9.45 16.53
N LYS A 87 -19.52 -9.89 16.07
CA LYS A 87 -18.73 -9.19 15.07
C LYS A 87 -19.31 -9.40 13.67
N GLY A 88 -19.33 -8.33 12.86
CA GLY A 88 -19.81 -8.42 11.49
C GLY A 88 -18.98 -9.36 10.62
N ALA A 89 -19.47 -9.67 9.42
CA ALA A 89 -18.75 -10.51 8.47
C ALA A 89 -17.56 -9.77 7.88
N PRO A 90 -16.46 -10.48 7.51
CA PRO A 90 -15.37 -9.84 6.78
C PRO A 90 -15.86 -9.30 5.44
N GLU A 91 -15.54 -8.04 5.14
CA GLU A 91 -15.98 -7.39 3.90
C GLU A 91 -14.81 -7.20 2.93
N TYR A 92 -13.64 -6.82 3.43
CA TYR A 92 -12.47 -6.57 2.59
C TYR A 92 -11.20 -6.73 3.42
N PHE A 93 -10.07 -6.78 2.73
CA PHE A 93 -8.75 -6.86 3.35
C PHE A 93 -7.99 -5.55 3.18
N VAL A 94 -7.15 -5.24 4.16
CA VAL A 94 -6.32 -4.03 4.13
C VAL A 94 -4.87 -4.38 4.47
N ALA A 95 -3.96 -3.56 3.96
CA ALA A 95 -2.57 -3.58 4.38
C ALA A 95 -2.38 -2.62 5.54
N VAL A 96 -1.86 -3.13 6.66
CA VAL A 96 -1.48 -2.30 7.80
C VAL A 96 -0.15 -1.65 7.47
N THR A 97 -0.17 -0.35 7.17
CA THR A 97 1.01 0.39 6.73
C THR A 97 1.40 1.38 7.81
N LYS A 98 2.58 1.18 8.39
CA LYS A 98 3.13 2.09 9.40
C LYS A 98 3.95 3.19 8.75
N ALA A 99 4.06 4.33 9.41
CA ALA A 99 4.87 5.44 8.92
C ALA A 99 6.31 4.97 8.64
N GLY A 100 6.85 5.37 7.50
CA GLY A 100 8.18 4.97 7.04
C GLY A 100 8.21 3.76 6.12
N ARG A 101 7.09 3.07 5.92
CA ARG A 101 7.02 1.90 5.05
C ARG A 101 7.09 2.29 3.58
N ILE A 102 7.93 1.63 2.82
CA ILE A 102 7.95 1.75 1.35
C ILE A 102 6.76 0.96 0.81
N MET A 103 5.91 1.62 0.04
CA MET A 103 4.70 1.00 -0.51
C MET A 103 4.89 0.50 -1.93
N PHE A 104 5.56 1.27 -2.77
CA PHE A 104 5.83 0.93 -4.16
C PHE A 104 7.28 1.24 -4.49
N GLU A 105 7.87 0.43 -5.39
CA GLU A 105 9.20 0.67 -5.93
C GLU A 105 9.15 0.58 -7.44
N ILE A 106 9.96 1.38 -8.12
CA ILE A 106 10.07 1.41 -9.58
C ILE A 106 11.53 1.35 -9.98
N ALA A 107 11.81 0.64 -11.07
CA ALA A 107 13.12 0.64 -11.72
C ALA A 107 12.95 0.55 -13.24
N GLY A 108 14.01 0.88 -13.98
CA GLY A 108 14.03 0.75 -15.43
C GLY A 108 13.43 1.92 -16.19
N VAL A 109 13.18 3.05 -15.53
CA VAL A 109 12.67 4.28 -16.15
C VAL A 109 13.50 5.47 -15.67
N PRO A 110 13.54 6.59 -16.45
CA PRO A 110 14.25 7.80 -16.02
C PRO A 110 13.65 8.41 -14.75
N PHE A 111 14.47 9.19 -14.04
CA PHE A 111 14.08 9.85 -12.79
C PHE A 111 12.76 10.65 -12.92
N ASN A 112 12.65 11.49 -13.94
CA ASN A 112 11.47 12.33 -14.13
C ASN A 112 10.21 11.51 -14.40
N VAL A 113 10.32 10.42 -15.14
CA VAL A 113 9.20 9.50 -15.40
C VAL A 113 8.80 8.78 -14.13
N ALA A 114 9.76 8.28 -13.36
CA ALA A 114 9.48 7.59 -12.10
C ALA A 114 8.83 8.53 -11.09
N LYS A 115 9.32 9.74 -10.96
CA LYS A 115 8.78 10.73 -10.03
C LYS A 115 7.33 11.06 -10.34
N GLU A 116 6.98 11.28 -11.59
CA GLU A 116 5.61 11.58 -12.00
C GLU A 116 4.70 10.37 -11.86
N ALA A 117 5.18 9.18 -12.25
CA ALA A 117 4.40 7.94 -12.11
C ALA A 117 4.04 7.70 -10.65
N LEU A 118 5.00 7.84 -9.74
CA LEU A 118 4.76 7.63 -8.32
C LEU A 118 3.90 8.74 -7.71
N ARG A 119 3.99 9.97 -8.21
CA ARG A 119 3.09 11.05 -7.79
C ARG A 119 1.64 10.71 -8.12
N LEU A 120 1.39 10.20 -9.32
CA LEU A 120 0.05 9.78 -9.74
C LEU A 120 -0.45 8.60 -8.91
N ALA A 121 0.41 7.64 -8.62
CA ALA A 121 0.07 6.53 -7.75
C ALA A 121 -0.29 7.00 -6.34
N ALA A 122 0.48 7.94 -5.79
CA ALA A 122 0.25 8.47 -4.45
C ALA A 122 -1.11 9.16 -4.31
N GLN A 123 -1.61 9.78 -5.38
CA GLN A 123 -2.92 10.42 -5.37
C GLN A 123 -4.07 9.42 -5.15
N LYS A 124 -3.85 8.14 -5.42
CA LYS A 124 -4.85 7.08 -5.21
C LYS A 124 -4.77 6.45 -3.82
N LEU A 125 -3.78 6.83 -3.03
CA LEU A 125 -3.57 6.28 -1.69
C LEU A 125 -4.11 7.22 -0.61
N PRO A 126 -4.61 6.67 0.52
CA PRO A 126 -5.22 7.49 1.59
C PRO A 126 -4.20 8.06 2.58
N VAL A 127 -2.96 8.26 2.16
CA VAL A 127 -1.87 8.65 3.05
C VAL A 127 -0.94 9.64 2.37
N LYS A 128 -0.34 10.50 3.15
CA LYS A 128 0.75 11.37 2.68
C LYS A 128 1.98 10.54 2.41
N THR A 129 2.66 10.81 1.30
CA THR A 129 3.80 10.03 0.85
C THR A 129 5.00 10.93 0.59
N LYS A 130 6.18 10.28 0.57
CA LYS A 130 7.42 10.93 0.19
C LYS A 130 8.09 10.10 -0.90
N PHE A 131 8.52 10.75 -1.96
CA PHE A 131 9.33 10.12 -3.01
C PHE A 131 10.74 9.87 -2.46
N VAL A 132 11.24 8.67 -2.67
CA VAL A 132 12.57 8.27 -2.19
C VAL A 132 13.39 7.71 -3.34
N ILE A 133 14.71 7.91 -3.24
CA ILE A 133 15.69 7.49 -4.24
C ILE A 133 16.66 6.56 -3.56
N ALA A 134 17.11 5.52 -4.27
CA ALA A 134 18.12 4.61 -3.75
C ALA A 134 19.44 5.35 -3.52
N ARG A 135 20.20 4.93 -2.48
CA ARG A 135 21.45 5.59 -2.10
C ARG A 135 22.49 5.57 -3.20
N ASP A 136 22.49 4.52 -4.00
CA ASP A 136 23.45 4.30 -5.07
C ASP A 136 22.98 4.84 -6.43
N PHE A 137 21.91 5.61 -6.45
CA PHE A 137 21.42 6.22 -7.69
C PHE A 137 22.30 7.41 -8.08
N GLU A 138 22.81 7.36 -9.31
CA GLU A 138 23.54 8.46 -9.94
C GLU A 138 22.67 9.07 -11.05
N ALA A 139 22.52 10.38 -10.98
CA ALA A 139 21.69 11.09 -11.96
C ALA A 139 22.41 11.25 -13.30
#